data_4e7a79bc8a08e2d5efd3e56a57ebd6f5
#
_entry.id   4e7a79bc8a08e2d5efd3e56a57ebd6f5
#
_cell.length_a   1.000
_cell.length_b   1.000
_cell.length_c   1.000
_cell.angle_alpha   90.00
_cell.angle_beta   90.00
_cell.angle_gamma   90.00
#
_symmetry.space_group_name_H-M   'P 1'
#
loop_
_entity.id
_entity.type
_entity.pdbx_description
1 polymer ?
#
loop_
_entity_poly.entity_id
_entity_poly.type
_entity_poly.pdbx_seq_one_letter_code
_entity_poly.pdbx_strand_id
1 'polypeptide(L)'
;MFLDASAILAILNREPGADALIQLLGASTKPALFSPLSRFEAVISLARSRSGTHCSATPAQIETAKTAVDLLLAEVRAETVTITAAIGDAAIVTAQTYGRAVGHAADLNFGDCFAYACAKSRDVPLLYKGNDFSQTDLA
;
A
#
# COMPACT_ATOMS: atom_id res chain seq x y z
N MET A 1 5.45 4.92 9.80
CA MET A 1 4.43 3.94 9.32
C MET A 1 4.71 3.54 7.88
N PHE A 2 4.34 2.34 7.47
CA PHE A 2 4.44 1.88 6.08
C PHE A 2 3.11 2.14 5.35
N LEU A 3 3.19 2.70 4.14
CA LEU A 3 2.03 3.00 3.29
C LEU A 3 1.71 1.81 2.38
N ASP A 4 0.57 1.19 2.62
CA ASP A 4 -0.01 0.27 1.65
C ASP A 4 -0.61 1.02 0.45
N ALA A 5 -0.72 0.35 -0.69
CA ALA A 5 -1.32 0.92 -1.89
C ALA A 5 -2.75 1.40 -1.66
N SER A 6 -3.53 0.70 -0.83
CA SER A 6 -4.92 1.07 -0.50
C SER A 6 -5.02 2.42 0.23
N ALA A 7 -4.09 2.74 1.13
CA ALA A 7 -4.04 4.04 1.79
C ALA A 7 -3.70 5.17 0.80
N ILE A 8 -2.73 4.95 -0.09
CA ILE A 8 -2.35 5.90 -1.13
C ILE A 8 -3.55 6.19 -2.05
N LEU A 9 -4.26 5.15 -2.47
CA LEU A 9 -5.46 5.27 -3.29
C LEU A 9 -6.58 6.03 -2.60
N ALA A 10 -6.89 5.68 -1.35
CA ALA A 10 -7.93 6.32 -0.59
C ALA A 10 -7.70 7.84 -0.46
N ILE A 11 -6.45 8.25 -0.22
CA ILE A 11 -6.06 9.66 -0.14
C ILE A 11 -6.23 10.35 -1.51
N LEU A 12 -5.69 9.78 -2.59
CA LEU A 12 -5.71 10.38 -3.92
C LEU A 12 -7.10 10.42 -4.56
N ASN A 13 -7.96 9.47 -4.23
CA ASN A 13 -9.36 9.43 -4.68
C ASN A 13 -10.31 10.17 -3.73
N ARG A 14 -9.81 10.68 -2.59
CA ARG A 14 -10.63 11.33 -1.55
C ARG A 14 -11.77 10.44 -1.06
N GLU A 15 -11.45 9.17 -0.84
CA GLU A 15 -12.43 8.20 -0.36
C GLU A 15 -12.87 8.51 1.09
N PRO A 16 -14.04 8.03 1.53
CA PRO A 16 -14.46 8.15 2.92
C PRO A 16 -13.38 7.60 3.87
N GLY A 17 -12.94 8.42 4.81
CA GLY A 17 -11.85 8.11 5.75
C GLY A 17 -10.45 8.57 5.31
N ALA A 18 -10.29 9.16 4.12
CA ALA A 18 -9.01 9.71 3.67
C ALA A 18 -8.45 10.77 4.64
N ASP A 19 -9.31 11.63 5.20
CA ASP A 19 -8.88 12.66 6.16
C ASP A 19 -8.24 12.05 7.41
N ALA A 20 -8.76 10.93 7.90
CA ALA A 20 -8.16 10.23 9.05
C ALA A 20 -6.76 9.68 8.71
N LEU A 21 -6.56 9.14 7.50
CA LEU A 21 -5.25 8.69 7.04
C LEU A 21 -4.27 9.85 6.92
N ILE A 22 -4.71 10.99 6.39
CA ILE A 22 -3.89 12.22 6.29
C ILE A 22 -3.51 12.73 7.69
N GLN A 23 -4.45 12.74 8.64
CA GLN A 23 -4.18 13.14 10.03
C GLN A 23 -3.14 12.22 10.69
N LEU A 24 -3.23 10.90 10.50
CA LEU A 24 -2.25 9.95 11.01
C LEU A 24 -0.85 10.19 10.42
N LEU A 25 -0.77 10.48 9.11
CA LEU A 25 0.49 10.83 8.44
C LEU A 25 1.07 12.12 9.00
N GLY A 26 0.24 13.17 9.17
CA GLY A 26 0.67 14.47 9.70
C GLY A 26 1.08 14.44 11.17
N ALA A 27 0.51 13.54 11.96
CA ALA A 27 0.85 13.36 13.38
C ALA A 27 2.15 12.56 13.59
N SER A 28 2.65 11.87 12.56
CA SER A 28 3.86 11.06 12.67
C SER A 28 5.12 11.93 12.70
N THR A 29 5.98 11.70 13.69
CA THR A 29 7.31 12.34 13.78
C THR A 29 8.37 11.61 12.94
N LYS A 30 8.07 10.40 12.47
CA LYS A 30 8.96 9.60 11.62
C LYS A 30 8.48 9.67 10.18
N PRO A 31 9.37 9.60 9.18
CA PRO A 31 8.99 9.56 7.78
C PRO A 31 8.06 8.37 7.50
N ALA A 32 7.12 8.56 6.59
CA ALA A 32 6.35 7.46 6.04
C ALA A 32 7.25 6.58 5.18
N LEU A 33 6.96 5.29 5.10
CA LEU A 33 7.71 4.33 4.31
C LEU A 33 6.82 3.75 3.22
N PHE A 34 7.39 3.42 2.08
CA PHE A 34 6.71 2.69 1.01
C PHE A 34 7.70 1.75 0.31
N SER A 35 7.20 0.79 -0.47
CA SER A 35 8.05 -0.05 -1.31
C SER A 35 7.83 0.25 -2.81
N PRO A 36 8.77 -0.12 -3.69
CA PRO A 36 8.54 -0.08 -5.13
C PRO A 36 7.28 -0.82 -5.56
N LEU A 37 6.91 -1.90 -4.84
CA LEU A 37 5.72 -2.70 -5.13
C LEU A 37 4.44 -1.95 -4.72
N SER A 38 4.34 -1.42 -3.49
CA SER A 38 3.16 -0.65 -3.06
C SER A 38 2.96 0.60 -3.93
N ARG A 39 4.05 1.26 -4.37
CA ARG A 39 3.99 2.34 -5.34
C ARG A 39 3.44 1.88 -6.69
N PHE A 40 3.94 0.75 -7.22
CA PHE A 40 3.47 0.19 -8.49
C PHE A 40 1.97 -0.14 -8.42
N GLU A 41 1.53 -0.82 -7.37
CA GLU A 41 0.12 -1.16 -7.17
C GLU A 41 -0.76 0.08 -7.08
N ALA A 42 -0.33 1.11 -6.33
CA ALA A 42 -1.05 2.37 -6.23
C ALA A 42 -1.19 3.06 -7.59
N VAL A 43 -0.12 3.12 -8.40
CA VAL A 43 -0.14 3.72 -9.74
C VAL A 43 -1.12 2.99 -10.65
N ILE A 44 -1.02 1.66 -10.73
CA ILE A 44 -1.87 0.87 -11.65
C ILE A 44 -3.33 0.91 -11.21
N SER A 45 -3.59 0.80 -9.92
CA SER A 45 -4.96 0.84 -9.39
C SER A 45 -5.58 2.24 -9.55
N LEU A 46 -4.81 3.32 -9.35
CA LEU A 46 -5.27 4.68 -9.56
C LEU A 46 -5.59 4.93 -11.05
N ALA A 47 -4.73 4.48 -11.96
CA ALA A 47 -4.98 4.60 -13.40
C ALA A 47 -6.27 3.86 -13.80
N ARG A 48 -6.47 2.64 -13.28
CA ARG A 48 -7.69 1.85 -13.54
C ARG A 48 -8.95 2.50 -12.97
N SER A 49 -8.91 3.00 -11.74
CA SER A 49 -10.08 3.65 -11.12
C SER A 49 -10.55 4.89 -11.89
N ARG A 50 -9.64 5.55 -12.60
CA ARG A 50 -9.91 6.75 -13.41
C ARG A 50 -10.23 6.46 -14.89
N SER A 51 -10.12 5.22 -15.35
CA SER A 51 -10.35 4.83 -16.73
C SER A 51 -11.83 4.54 -17.05
N GLY A 52 -12.71 4.53 -16.04
CA GLY A 52 -14.11 4.14 -16.19
C GLY A 52 -14.34 2.62 -16.11
N THR A 53 -15.60 2.21 -15.97
CA THR A 53 -16.02 0.87 -15.52
C THR A 53 -15.70 -0.29 -16.47
N HIS A 54 -15.28 -0.06 -17.70
CA HIS A 54 -15.03 -1.12 -18.68
C HIS A 54 -13.81 -0.88 -19.58
N CYS A 55 -12.97 0.10 -19.24
CA CYS A 55 -11.82 0.46 -20.06
C CYS A 55 -10.51 0.11 -19.38
N SER A 56 -9.57 -0.45 -20.13
CA SER A 56 -8.18 -0.56 -19.70
C SER A 56 -7.56 0.84 -19.63
N ALA A 57 -6.68 1.06 -18.65
CA ALA A 57 -5.94 2.30 -18.57
C ALA A 57 -4.98 2.45 -19.77
N THR A 58 -4.93 3.62 -20.35
CA THR A 58 -3.95 3.98 -21.39
C THR A 58 -2.58 4.27 -20.77
N PRO A 59 -1.48 4.18 -21.55
CA PRO A 59 -0.16 4.59 -21.06
C PRO A 59 -0.13 6.03 -20.52
N ALA A 60 -0.83 6.96 -21.14
CA ALA A 60 -0.93 8.34 -20.66
C ALA A 60 -1.65 8.46 -19.31
N GLN A 61 -2.69 7.67 -19.08
CA GLN A 61 -3.37 7.61 -17.78
C GLN A 61 -2.49 7.02 -16.69
N ILE A 62 -1.68 6.01 -17.02
CA ILE A 62 -0.69 5.43 -16.09
C ILE A 62 0.36 6.49 -15.73
N GLU A 63 0.87 7.27 -16.68
CA GLU A 63 1.84 8.34 -16.38
C GLU A 63 1.23 9.47 -15.52
N THR A 64 -0.04 9.82 -15.77
CA THR A 64 -0.77 10.77 -14.93
C THR A 64 -0.95 10.24 -13.51
N ALA A 65 -1.32 8.97 -13.36
CA ALA A 65 -1.45 8.33 -12.06
C ALA A 65 -0.10 8.24 -11.32
N LYS A 66 0.97 7.89 -12.03
CA LYS A 66 2.33 7.88 -11.51
C LYS A 66 2.73 9.24 -10.95
N THR A 67 2.51 10.31 -11.71
CA THR A 67 2.78 11.68 -11.27
C THR A 67 2.03 12.01 -9.98
N ALA A 68 0.74 11.65 -9.89
CA ALA A 68 -0.06 11.92 -8.70
C ALA A 68 0.44 11.15 -7.46
N VAL A 69 0.81 9.87 -7.63
CA VAL A 69 1.38 9.05 -6.55
C VAL A 69 2.73 9.62 -6.10
N ASP A 70 3.61 9.97 -7.03
CA ASP A 70 4.93 10.51 -6.74
C ASP A 70 4.86 11.85 -6.00
N LEU A 71 3.90 12.72 -6.38
CA LEU A 71 3.66 13.99 -5.68
C LEU A 71 3.18 13.76 -4.24
N LEU A 72 2.26 12.82 -4.01
CA LEU A 72 1.82 12.49 -2.65
C LEU A 72 2.98 11.97 -1.80
N LEU A 73 3.77 11.01 -2.33
CA LEU A 73 4.91 10.44 -1.62
C LEU A 73 5.96 11.51 -1.28
N ALA A 74 6.20 12.46 -2.19
CA ALA A 74 7.10 13.61 -1.95
C ALA A 74 6.54 14.56 -0.88
N GLU A 75 5.24 14.88 -0.93
CA GLU A 75 4.58 15.76 0.04
C GLU A 75 4.68 15.23 1.47
N VAL A 76 4.46 13.91 1.64
CA VAL A 76 4.60 13.26 2.95
C VAL A 76 6.04 12.86 3.28
N ARG A 77 7.00 13.22 2.44
CA ARG A 77 8.44 12.90 2.59
C ARG A 77 8.68 11.41 2.83
N ALA A 78 7.96 10.57 2.08
CA ALA A 78 8.04 9.13 2.25
C ALA A 78 9.39 8.58 1.75
N GLU A 79 9.95 7.63 2.49
CA GLU A 79 11.21 6.96 2.18
C GLU A 79 10.95 5.56 1.59
N THR A 80 11.78 5.17 0.64
CA THR A 80 11.66 3.86 -0.02
C THR A 80 12.28 2.74 0.82
N VAL A 81 11.52 1.68 1.08
CA VAL A 81 12.02 0.40 1.58
C VAL A 81 12.40 -0.48 0.41
N THR A 82 13.67 -0.85 0.32
CA THR A 82 14.15 -1.79 -0.69
C THR A 82 13.63 -3.19 -0.38
N ILE A 83 13.00 -3.84 -1.35
CA ILE A 83 12.58 -5.25 -1.24
C ILE A 83 13.81 -6.12 -1.45
N THR A 84 14.29 -6.70 -0.36
CA THR A 84 15.42 -7.63 -0.34
C THR A 84 14.95 -9.08 -0.42
N ALA A 85 15.87 -10.03 -0.63
CA ALA A 85 15.56 -11.45 -0.55
C ALA A 85 14.90 -11.82 0.80
N ALA A 86 15.41 -11.27 1.91
CA ALA A 86 14.84 -11.51 3.24
C ALA A 86 13.41 -11.01 3.38
N ILE A 87 13.06 -9.87 2.76
CA ILE A 87 11.66 -9.40 2.71
C ILE A 87 10.82 -10.34 1.83
N GLY A 88 11.36 -10.85 0.74
CA GLY A 88 10.69 -11.86 -0.08
C GLY A 88 10.37 -13.13 0.71
N ASP A 89 11.33 -13.67 1.46
CA ASP A 89 11.12 -14.82 2.34
C ASP A 89 10.08 -14.54 3.43
N ALA A 90 10.14 -13.35 4.06
CA ALA A 90 9.15 -12.92 5.04
C ALA A 90 7.73 -12.79 4.42
N ALA A 91 7.60 -12.33 3.19
CA ALA A 91 6.32 -12.27 2.48
C ALA A 91 5.75 -13.68 2.22
N ILE A 92 6.60 -14.68 1.92
CA ILE A 92 6.19 -16.09 1.81
C ILE A 92 5.65 -16.60 3.15
N VAL A 93 6.35 -16.33 4.26
CA VAL A 93 5.88 -16.68 5.61
C VAL A 93 4.55 -15.97 5.93
N THR A 94 4.40 -14.71 5.55
CA THR A 94 3.13 -13.98 5.68
C THR A 94 2.01 -14.67 4.91
N ALA A 95 2.26 -15.10 3.67
CA ALA A 95 1.28 -15.84 2.86
C ALA A 95 0.90 -17.18 3.49
N GLN A 96 1.85 -17.88 4.11
CA GLN A 96 1.59 -19.12 4.86
C GLN A 96 0.73 -18.89 6.11
N THR A 97 0.81 -17.70 6.73
CA THR A 97 0.12 -17.38 7.98
C THR A 97 -1.23 -16.73 7.75
N TYR A 98 -1.30 -15.74 6.85
CA TYR A 98 -2.45 -14.85 6.68
C TYR A 98 -2.99 -14.83 5.24
N GLY A 99 -2.36 -15.56 4.33
CA GLY A 99 -2.60 -15.41 2.90
C GLY A 99 -3.86 -16.10 2.38
N ARG A 100 -4.34 -15.59 1.27
CA ARG A 100 -5.40 -16.20 0.44
C ARG A 100 -5.04 -17.63 0.03
N ALA A 101 -3.76 -17.91 -0.21
CA ALA A 101 -3.27 -19.22 -0.62
C ALA A 101 -3.57 -20.34 0.39
N VAL A 102 -3.72 -20.00 1.68
CA VAL A 102 -4.06 -20.95 2.76
C VAL A 102 -5.50 -20.76 3.28
N GLY A 103 -6.29 -19.87 2.66
CA GLY A 103 -7.68 -19.63 3.05
C GLY A 103 -7.84 -18.94 4.39
N HIS A 104 -6.86 -18.13 4.83
CA HIS A 104 -6.97 -17.38 6.08
C HIS A 104 -8.01 -16.25 5.97
N ALA A 105 -8.67 -15.90 7.10
CA ALA A 105 -9.71 -14.88 7.14
C ALA A 105 -9.24 -13.46 6.72
N ALA A 106 -7.95 -13.15 6.87
CA ALA A 106 -7.35 -11.92 6.36
C ALA A 106 -7.28 -11.87 4.82
N ASP A 107 -7.29 -13.03 4.16
CA ASP A 107 -7.28 -13.18 2.69
C ASP A 107 -6.19 -12.37 1.98
N LEU A 108 -5.02 -12.21 2.63
CA LEU A 108 -3.95 -11.37 2.09
C LEU A 108 -3.53 -11.84 0.70
N ASN A 109 -3.53 -10.91 -0.24
CA ASN A 109 -3.04 -11.12 -1.60
C ASN A 109 -1.51 -10.97 -1.66
N PHE A 110 -0.93 -11.08 -2.87
CA PHE A 110 0.50 -10.93 -3.11
C PHE A 110 1.05 -9.58 -2.60
N GLY A 111 0.40 -8.47 -2.92
CA GLY A 111 0.85 -7.13 -2.52
C GLY A 111 0.77 -6.93 -1.01
N ASP A 112 -0.33 -7.39 -0.41
CA ASP A 112 -0.55 -7.31 1.03
C ASP A 112 0.55 -8.05 1.81
N CYS A 113 0.94 -9.25 1.35
CA CYS A 113 2.02 -10.02 1.98
C CYS A 113 3.36 -9.26 1.96
N PHE A 114 3.67 -8.56 0.87
CA PHE A 114 4.87 -7.73 0.79
C PHE A 114 4.76 -6.45 1.61
N ALA A 115 3.60 -5.78 1.64
CA ALA A 115 3.37 -4.61 2.48
C ALA A 115 3.53 -4.96 3.97
N TYR A 116 2.93 -6.08 4.39
CA TYR A 116 3.10 -6.63 5.74
C TYR A 116 4.58 -6.91 6.06
N ALA A 117 5.28 -7.65 5.20
CA ALA A 117 6.69 -8.00 5.39
C ALA A 117 7.59 -6.76 5.47
N CYS A 118 7.34 -5.74 4.63
CA CYS A 118 8.05 -4.46 4.69
C CYS A 118 7.81 -3.73 6.02
N ALA A 119 6.56 -3.63 6.47
CA ALA A 119 6.21 -2.98 7.74
C ALA A 119 6.88 -3.69 8.93
N LYS A 120 6.81 -5.02 8.98
CA LYS A 120 7.46 -5.84 10.03
C LYS A 120 8.98 -5.70 10.01
N SER A 121 9.60 -5.67 8.82
CA SER A 121 11.06 -5.52 8.70
C SER A 121 11.60 -4.19 9.22
N ARG A 122 10.74 -3.18 9.34
CA ARG A 122 11.06 -1.84 9.83
C ARG A 122 10.51 -1.55 11.22
N ASP A 123 9.80 -2.50 11.80
CA ASP A 123 9.12 -2.35 13.09
C ASP A 123 8.25 -1.07 13.12
N VAL A 124 7.39 -0.93 12.12
CA VAL A 124 6.49 0.21 11.98
C VAL A 124 5.05 -0.25 11.76
N PRO A 125 4.06 0.54 12.20
CA PRO A 125 2.66 0.25 11.89
C PRO A 125 2.40 0.35 10.38
N LEU A 126 1.40 -0.39 9.91
CA LEU A 126 0.92 -0.37 8.54
C LEU A 126 -0.26 0.61 8.42
N LEU A 127 -0.19 1.52 7.46
CA LEU A 127 -1.30 2.40 7.12
C LEU A 127 -2.00 1.85 5.87
N TYR A 128 -3.26 1.47 6.02
CA TYR A 128 -4.07 0.83 4.98
C TYR A 128 -5.51 1.31 5.02
N LYS A 129 -6.25 1.03 3.97
CA LYS A 129 -7.70 1.24 3.85
C LYS A 129 -8.37 -0.10 3.60
N GLY A 130 -9.48 -0.37 4.31
CA GLY A 130 -10.20 -1.63 4.22
C GLY A 130 -10.01 -2.50 5.45
N ASN A 131 -10.22 -3.80 5.31
CA ASN A 131 -10.20 -4.76 6.41
C ASN A 131 -9.11 -5.85 6.26
N ASP A 132 -8.29 -5.79 5.21
CA ASP A 132 -7.37 -6.88 4.85
C ASP A 132 -6.40 -7.21 5.98
N PHE A 133 -5.87 -6.19 6.65
CA PHE A 133 -4.93 -6.40 7.77
C PHE A 133 -5.59 -6.50 9.14
N SER A 134 -6.92 -6.32 9.25
CA SER A 134 -7.65 -6.33 10.53
C SER A 134 -7.63 -7.69 11.25
N GLN A 135 -7.30 -8.76 10.55
CA GLN A 135 -7.16 -10.12 11.07
C GLN A 135 -5.70 -10.56 11.20
N THR A 136 -4.76 -9.60 11.22
CA THR A 136 -3.33 -9.83 11.43
C THR A 136 -2.87 -9.18 12.74
N ASP A 137 -1.63 -9.40 13.12
CA ASP A 137 -1.02 -8.74 14.28
C ASP A 137 -0.50 -7.31 13.98
N LEU A 138 -0.85 -6.76 12.81
CA LEU A 138 -0.67 -5.34 12.44
C LEU A 138 -2.01 -4.58 12.36
N ALA A 139 -3.10 -5.16 12.92
CA ALA A 139 -4.43 -4.57 12.96
C ALA A 139 -4.46 -3.22 13.71
#